data_83eafc5b278b1e3fba5cc912ce5c91ea
#
_entry.id   83eafc5b278b1e3fba5cc912ce5c91ea
#
_cell.length_a   1.000
_cell.length_b   1.000
_cell.length_c   1.000
_cell.angle_alpha   90.00
_cell.angle_beta   90.00
_cell.angle_gamma   90.00
#
_symmetry.space_group_name_H-M   'P 1'
#
loop_
_entity.id
_entity.type
_entity.pdbx_description
1 polymer ?
#
loop_
_entity_poly.entity_id
_entity_poly.type
_entity_poly.pdbx_seq_one_letter_code
_entity_poly.pdbx_strand_id
1 'polypeptide(L)'
;MRIALALALVSSLCAEVTYKRLLGAASEPENWLTYSGGYSGWRFSALGQINPSNVARLRPVWVYQTSDLNKFEATPLVLDGVMYIAEPMNRVSALDIRTGRPIWQYSRNLPGDIRPCCGRVNRGLAILGDTLFMGTLDAHLIALNGRTGKLRWDSVVADHKTGHAVTVAPLVVKDMVIAGVAGGEYGIRGFLDAYDAATGRRLWRFWTTPAPGEFGHETWGGDSWRTGSASTWITGSYDPELNLIYWGTGNAGPDYNGDSRPGDNLFACSLLALDANTGQRKWHFQFTPHYRRRTLWPRTSRR
;
A
#
# COMPACT_ATOMS: atom_id res chain seq x y z
N MET A 1 -3.09 -11.82 -60.27
CA MET A 1 -3.58 -12.46 -59.05
C MET A 1 -2.95 -11.72 -57.85
N ARG A 2 -3.65 -10.78 -57.23
CA ARG A 2 -3.15 -9.98 -56.13
C ARG A 2 -3.59 -10.66 -54.82
N ILE A 3 -2.63 -11.20 -54.08
CA ILE A 3 -2.86 -11.77 -52.75
C ILE A 3 -2.91 -10.62 -51.77
N ALA A 4 -4.09 -10.32 -51.26
CA ALA A 4 -4.27 -9.37 -50.14
C ALA A 4 -3.90 -10.07 -48.85
N LEU A 5 -2.78 -9.65 -48.26
CA LEU A 5 -2.36 -10.08 -46.92
C LEU A 5 -3.20 -9.35 -45.88
N ALA A 6 -4.21 -10.03 -45.34
CA ALA A 6 -4.99 -9.50 -44.21
C ALA A 6 -4.10 -9.56 -42.97
N LEU A 7 -3.57 -8.42 -42.55
CA LEU A 7 -2.99 -8.26 -41.19
C LEU A 7 -4.15 -8.35 -40.17
N ALA A 8 -4.31 -9.51 -39.55
CA ALA A 8 -5.14 -9.63 -38.35
C ALA A 8 -4.44 -8.89 -37.21
N LEU A 9 -4.88 -7.67 -36.91
CA LEU A 9 -4.60 -7.02 -35.64
C LEU A 9 -5.25 -7.85 -34.53
N VAL A 10 -4.47 -8.74 -33.93
CA VAL A 10 -4.83 -9.33 -32.63
C VAL A 10 -4.67 -8.20 -31.62
N SER A 11 -5.72 -7.40 -31.43
CA SER A 11 -5.86 -6.57 -30.26
C SER A 11 -6.00 -7.54 -29.07
N SER A 12 -4.90 -7.82 -28.40
CA SER A 12 -4.92 -8.48 -27.10
C SER A 12 -5.74 -7.58 -26.18
N LEU A 13 -7.06 -7.88 -26.08
CA LEU A 13 -7.92 -7.30 -25.05
C LEU A 13 -7.37 -7.83 -23.72
N CYS A 14 -6.49 -7.06 -23.07
CA CYS A 14 -6.18 -7.30 -21.67
C CYS A 14 -7.52 -7.33 -20.94
N ALA A 15 -7.91 -8.48 -20.40
CA ALA A 15 -9.17 -8.62 -19.69
C ALA A 15 -9.17 -7.69 -18.49
N GLU A 16 -10.25 -6.92 -18.29
CA GLU A 16 -10.36 -6.00 -17.16
C GLU A 16 -10.26 -6.73 -15.83
N VAL A 17 -9.56 -6.13 -14.87
CA VAL A 17 -9.46 -6.66 -13.50
C VAL A 17 -10.71 -6.26 -12.72
N THR A 18 -11.78 -7.03 -12.86
CA THR A 18 -13.01 -6.81 -12.08
C THR A 18 -12.82 -7.18 -10.62
N TYR A 19 -13.67 -6.67 -9.73
CA TYR A 19 -13.70 -7.13 -8.33
C TYR A 19 -13.88 -8.64 -8.21
N LYS A 20 -14.71 -9.26 -9.06
CA LYS A 20 -14.87 -10.71 -9.11
C LYS A 20 -13.56 -11.43 -9.44
N ARG A 21 -12.74 -10.87 -10.36
CA ARG A 21 -11.43 -11.43 -10.71
C ARG A 21 -10.45 -11.32 -9.53
N LEU A 22 -10.49 -10.22 -8.77
CA LEU A 22 -9.69 -10.06 -7.54
C LEU A 22 -10.09 -11.08 -6.45
N LEU A 23 -11.38 -11.38 -6.29
CA LEU A 23 -11.86 -12.44 -5.39
C LEU A 23 -11.33 -13.82 -5.81
N GLY A 24 -11.27 -14.07 -7.10
CA GLY A 24 -10.79 -15.33 -7.70
C GLY A 24 -9.28 -15.38 -7.97
N ALA A 25 -8.47 -14.45 -7.47
CA ALA A 25 -7.04 -14.34 -7.82
C ALA A 25 -6.25 -15.64 -7.63
N ALA A 26 -6.62 -16.49 -6.67
CA ALA A 26 -5.98 -17.79 -6.45
C ALA A 26 -6.19 -18.79 -7.62
N SER A 27 -7.20 -18.60 -8.45
CA SER A 27 -7.45 -19.43 -9.65
C SER A 27 -6.63 -19.05 -10.87
N GLU A 28 -5.89 -17.94 -10.79
CA GLU A 28 -5.01 -17.41 -11.84
C GLU A 28 -3.57 -17.30 -11.33
N PRO A 29 -2.88 -18.42 -10.99
CA PRO A 29 -1.60 -18.38 -10.30
C PRO A 29 -0.45 -17.78 -11.15
N GLU A 30 -0.64 -17.62 -12.46
CA GLU A 30 0.25 -16.91 -13.39
C GLU A 30 0.16 -15.38 -13.25
N ASN A 31 -0.89 -14.87 -12.63
CA ASN A 31 -1.10 -13.47 -12.33
C ASN A 31 -0.80 -13.16 -10.85
N TRP A 32 -0.51 -11.89 -10.54
CA TRP A 32 -0.34 -11.39 -9.18
C TRP A 32 -1.09 -10.08 -9.04
N LEU A 33 -2.40 -10.17 -8.74
CA LEU A 33 -3.36 -9.08 -8.92
C LEU A 33 -3.45 -8.12 -7.73
N THR A 34 -2.89 -8.48 -6.58
CA THR A 34 -2.87 -7.63 -5.38
C THR A 34 -1.47 -7.60 -4.76
N TYR A 35 -1.23 -6.69 -3.84
CA TYR A 35 0.04 -6.59 -3.09
C TYR A 35 0.50 -7.93 -2.49
N SER A 36 -0.42 -8.76 -2.02
CA SER A 36 -0.10 -10.04 -1.38
C SER A 36 -0.55 -11.26 -2.19
N GLY A 37 -0.88 -11.09 -3.48
CA GLY A 37 -1.34 -12.15 -4.38
C GLY A 37 -2.84 -12.42 -4.30
N GLY A 38 -3.48 -12.09 -3.17
CA GLY A 38 -4.92 -12.24 -2.91
C GLY A 38 -5.32 -11.53 -1.64
N TYR A 39 -6.63 -11.48 -1.36
CA TYR A 39 -7.16 -10.77 -0.18
C TYR A 39 -6.78 -11.40 1.16
N SER A 40 -6.53 -12.71 1.20
CA SER A 40 -6.07 -13.41 2.41
C SER A 40 -4.65 -13.01 2.88
N GLY A 41 -3.88 -12.35 2.02
CA GLY A 41 -2.54 -11.89 2.38
C GLY A 41 -1.47 -12.96 2.49
N TRP A 42 -1.69 -14.18 1.98
CA TRP A 42 -0.81 -15.35 2.19
C TRP A 42 0.51 -15.27 1.43
N ARG A 43 0.61 -14.45 0.38
CA ARG A 43 1.81 -14.34 -0.46
C ARG A 43 2.25 -15.69 -1.02
N PHE A 44 1.30 -16.56 -1.28
CA PHE A 44 1.51 -17.90 -1.79
C PHE A 44 1.19 -17.96 -3.28
N SER A 45 2.04 -18.66 -4.06
CA SER A 45 1.79 -19.00 -5.46
C SER A 45 1.59 -20.50 -5.60
N ALA A 46 0.52 -20.91 -6.28
CA ALA A 46 0.23 -22.31 -6.61
C ALA A 46 1.02 -22.82 -7.83
N LEU A 47 1.89 -22.01 -8.44
CA LEU A 47 2.75 -22.44 -9.54
C LEU A 47 3.74 -23.52 -9.09
N GLY A 48 3.76 -24.67 -9.77
CA GLY A 48 4.58 -25.84 -9.43
C GLY A 48 5.81 -26.04 -10.29
N GLN A 49 6.08 -25.14 -11.28
CA GLN A 49 7.22 -25.31 -12.21
C GLN A 49 8.57 -25.22 -11.48
N ILE A 50 8.66 -24.40 -10.43
CA ILE A 50 9.85 -24.30 -9.57
C ILE A 50 9.61 -25.12 -8.31
N ASN A 51 10.49 -26.07 -8.05
CA ASN A 51 10.38 -27.01 -6.94
C ASN A 51 11.77 -27.41 -6.42
N PRO A 52 11.89 -28.15 -5.30
CA PRO A 52 13.18 -28.52 -4.72
C PRO A 52 14.14 -29.26 -5.67
N SER A 53 13.62 -29.97 -6.68
CA SER A 53 14.46 -30.72 -7.62
C SER A 53 15.11 -29.85 -8.71
N ASN A 54 14.61 -28.63 -8.93
CA ASN A 54 15.07 -27.77 -10.03
C ASN A 54 15.45 -26.34 -9.62
N VAL A 55 15.14 -25.91 -8.40
CA VAL A 55 15.42 -24.54 -7.94
C VAL A 55 16.89 -24.16 -8.02
N ALA A 56 17.81 -25.11 -7.80
CA ALA A 56 19.25 -24.85 -7.90
C ALA A 56 19.72 -24.56 -9.34
N ARG A 57 18.89 -24.84 -10.33
CA ARG A 57 19.18 -24.62 -11.77
C ARG A 57 18.57 -23.32 -12.31
N LEU A 58 17.93 -22.51 -11.48
CA LEU A 58 17.37 -21.23 -11.90
C LEU A 58 18.46 -20.36 -12.53
N ARG A 59 18.08 -19.68 -13.62
CA ARG A 59 18.93 -18.69 -14.31
C ARG A 59 18.10 -17.45 -14.55
N PRO A 60 18.68 -16.24 -14.42
CA PRO A 60 18.00 -15.01 -14.81
C PRO A 60 17.76 -15.04 -16.34
N VAL A 61 16.54 -14.75 -16.75
CA VAL A 61 16.14 -14.64 -18.16
C VAL A 61 16.38 -13.22 -18.66
N TRP A 62 16.10 -12.25 -17.81
CA TRP A 62 16.36 -10.82 -18.04
C TRP A 62 16.57 -10.10 -16.71
N VAL A 63 17.11 -8.90 -16.79
CA VAL A 63 17.30 -7.98 -15.68
C VAL A 63 16.77 -6.61 -16.12
N TYR A 64 15.87 -6.03 -15.30
CA TYR A 64 15.44 -4.65 -15.45
C TYR A 64 16.18 -3.79 -14.43
N GLN A 65 16.92 -2.80 -14.91
CA GLN A 65 17.65 -1.87 -14.06
C GLN A 65 16.82 -0.59 -13.88
N THR A 66 16.45 -0.28 -12.62
CA THR A 66 15.79 0.98 -12.28
C THR A 66 16.78 2.13 -12.37
N SER A 67 16.28 3.34 -12.62
CA SER A 67 17.14 4.53 -12.68
C SER A 67 17.48 5.16 -11.32
N ASP A 68 16.95 4.59 -10.23
CA ASP A 68 17.14 5.10 -8.87
C ASP A 68 17.84 4.06 -8.00
N LEU A 69 18.86 4.50 -7.26
CA LEU A 69 19.64 3.66 -6.34
C LEU A 69 19.07 3.63 -4.90
N ASN A 70 17.94 4.29 -4.66
CA ASN A 70 17.27 4.25 -3.36
C ASN A 70 16.70 2.86 -3.05
N LYS A 71 16.27 2.67 -1.80
CA LYS A 71 15.64 1.43 -1.36
C LYS A 71 14.45 1.05 -2.23
N PHE A 72 14.42 -0.19 -2.69
CA PHE A 72 13.33 -0.76 -3.46
C PHE A 72 12.53 -1.73 -2.59
N GLU A 73 11.27 -1.40 -2.29
CA GLU A 73 10.43 -2.19 -1.37
C GLU A 73 9.12 -2.68 -2.04
N ALA A 74 8.94 -2.40 -3.34
CA ALA A 74 7.70 -2.70 -4.02
C ALA A 74 7.50 -4.19 -4.30
N THR A 75 6.26 -4.66 -4.13
CA THR A 75 5.79 -5.90 -4.73
C THR A 75 5.19 -5.55 -6.10
N PRO A 76 5.64 -6.17 -7.20
CA PRO A 76 5.07 -5.94 -8.51
C PRO A 76 3.65 -6.54 -8.61
N LEU A 77 2.79 -5.93 -9.45
CA LEU A 77 1.59 -6.60 -9.95
C LEU A 77 1.94 -7.27 -11.28
N VAL A 78 1.35 -8.44 -11.53
CA VAL A 78 1.46 -9.14 -12.81
C VAL A 78 0.06 -9.43 -13.33
N LEU A 79 -0.21 -8.96 -14.54
CA LEU A 79 -1.51 -9.10 -15.20
C LEU A 79 -1.31 -9.42 -16.70
N ASP A 80 -1.74 -10.61 -17.12
CA ASP A 80 -1.84 -11.00 -18.53
C ASP A 80 -0.57 -10.70 -19.36
N GLY A 81 0.60 -11.00 -18.76
CA GLY A 81 1.90 -10.81 -19.43
C GLY A 81 2.53 -9.43 -19.22
N VAL A 82 1.92 -8.53 -18.46
CA VAL A 82 2.49 -7.23 -18.10
C VAL A 82 2.81 -7.20 -16.60
N MET A 83 4.02 -6.75 -16.25
CA MET A 83 4.44 -6.49 -14.88
C MET A 83 4.41 -4.99 -14.61
N TYR A 84 3.72 -4.57 -13.55
CA TYR A 84 3.69 -3.18 -13.09
C TYR A 84 4.51 -3.04 -11.81
N ILE A 85 5.46 -2.13 -11.82
CA ILE A 85 6.39 -1.90 -10.71
C ILE A 85 6.29 -0.45 -10.25
N ALA A 86 6.07 -0.23 -8.94
CA ALA A 86 6.27 1.07 -8.33
C ALA A 86 7.74 1.18 -7.90
N GLU A 87 8.45 2.12 -8.49
CA GLU A 87 9.85 2.39 -8.20
C GLU A 87 9.98 3.52 -7.15
N PRO A 88 11.16 3.69 -6.54
CA PRO A 88 11.43 4.84 -5.70
C PRO A 88 11.10 6.17 -6.41
N MET A 89 10.90 7.24 -5.64
CA MET A 89 10.57 8.57 -6.18
C MET A 89 9.24 8.64 -6.95
N ASN A 90 8.30 7.70 -6.67
CA ASN A 90 7.00 7.63 -7.32
C ASN A 90 7.05 7.54 -8.85
N ARG A 91 7.93 6.70 -9.32
CA ARG A 91 7.95 6.25 -10.72
C ARG A 91 7.16 4.94 -10.83
N VAL A 92 6.52 4.73 -11.98
CA VAL A 92 5.85 3.46 -12.33
C VAL A 92 6.32 3.00 -13.68
N SER A 93 6.69 1.73 -13.78
CA SER A 93 7.04 1.09 -15.05
C SER A 93 6.11 -0.09 -15.32
N ALA A 94 5.60 -0.17 -16.56
CA ALA A 94 4.98 -1.38 -17.10
C ALA A 94 5.99 -2.09 -17.99
N LEU A 95 6.22 -3.38 -17.71
CA LEU A 95 7.21 -4.21 -18.40
C LEU A 95 6.54 -5.41 -19.05
N ASP A 96 7.00 -5.80 -20.22
CA ASP A 96 6.71 -7.11 -20.81
C ASP A 96 7.43 -8.19 -19.99
N ILE A 97 6.70 -9.14 -19.39
CA ILE A 97 7.29 -10.14 -18.47
C ILE A 97 8.22 -11.14 -19.16
N ARG A 98 8.13 -11.32 -20.47
CA ARG A 98 8.97 -12.25 -21.22
C ARG A 98 10.34 -11.67 -21.52
N THR A 99 10.42 -10.34 -21.66
CA THR A 99 11.61 -9.66 -22.16
C THR A 99 12.21 -8.66 -21.17
N GLY A 100 11.47 -8.25 -20.14
CA GLY A 100 11.82 -7.19 -19.20
C GLY A 100 11.84 -5.80 -19.84
N ARG A 101 11.37 -5.63 -21.09
CA ARG A 101 11.38 -4.34 -21.78
C ARG A 101 10.26 -3.44 -21.29
N PRO A 102 10.53 -2.16 -21.04
CA PRO A 102 9.48 -1.18 -20.71
C PRO A 102 8.47 -1.00 -21.84
N ILE A 103 7.18 -1.07 -21.50
CA ILE A 103 6.06 -0.74 -22.40
C ILE A 103 5.77 0.75 -22.28
N TRP A 104 5.66 1.23 -21.03
CA TRP A 104 5.53 2.65 -20.69
C TRP A 104 6.12 2.92 -19.32
N GLN A 105 6.38 4.20 -19.04
CA GLN A 105 6.84 4.70 -17.74
C GLN A 105 6.09 5.97 -17.38
N TYR A 106 5.79 6.12 -16.09
CA TYR A 106 5.25 7.34 -15.48
C TYR A 106 6.25 7.84 -14.43
N SER A 107 6.37 9.14 -14.30
CA SER A 107 7.15 9.78 -13.22
C SER A 107 6.35 10.95 -12.66
N ARG A 108 6.26 11.01 -11.32
CA ARG A 108 5.67 12.13 -10.62
C ARG A 108 6.72 13.19 -10.32
N ASN A 109 6.44 14.44 -10.63
CA ASN A 109 7.24 15.56 -10.14
C ASN A 109 6.93 15.77 -8.66
N LEU A 110 7.91 15.49 -7.81
CA LEU A 110 7.77 15.65 -6.36
C LEU A 110 8.27 17.03 -5.93
N PRO A 111 7.62 17.68 -4.94
CA PRO A 111 8.14 18.89 -4.33
C PRO A 111 9.56 18.68 -3.75
N GLY A 112 10.40 19.70 -3.80
CA GLY A 112 11.77 19.60 -3.30
C GLY A 112 11.86 19.49 -1.77
N ASP A 113 10.81 19.82 -1.06
CA ASP A 113 10.72 19.85 0.41
C ASP A 113 10.12 18.59 1.04
N ILE A 114 9.83 17.53 0.23
CA ILE A 114 9.37 16.26 0.79
C ILE A 114 10.39 15.63 1.74
N ARG A 115 9.91 15.10 2.86
CA ARG A 115 10.73 14.47 3.90
C ARG A 115 10.14 13.13 4.33
N PRO A 116 10.07 12.12 3.43
CA PRO A 116 9.54 10.82 3.81
C PRO A 116 10.49 10.15 4.80
N CYS A 117 9.93 9.57 5.85
CA CYS A 117 10.71 8.69 6.73
C CYS A 117 11.23 7.47 5.97
N CYS A 118 12.37 6.98 6.41
CA CYS A 118 12.88 5.64 6.09
C CYS A 118 13.26 5.41 4.62
N GLY A 119 13.33 6.48 3.85
CA GLY A 119 13.69 6.47 2.44
C GLY A 119 12.52 6.82 1.51
N ARG A 120 12.86 7.02 0.24
CA ARG A 120 11.91 7.42 -0.80
C ARG A 120 11.22 6.20 -1.42
N VAL A 121 10.65 5.34 -0.58
CA VAL A 121 10.11 4.04 -0.95
C VAL A 121 8.64 4.13 -1.37
N ASN A 122 8.22 3.16 -2.20
CA ASN A 122 6.83 2.84 -2.46
C ASN A 122 6.69 1.30 -2.39
N ARG A 123 5.59 0.79 -1.80
CA ARG A 123 5.42 -0.66 -1.61
C ARG A 123 4.66 -1.34 -2.71
N GLY A 124 4.09 -0.59 -3.65
CA GLY A 124 3.44 -1.18 -4.81
C GLY A 124 2.17 -0.45 -5.22
N LEU A 125 1.47 -1.10 -6.11
CA LEU A 125 0.27 -0.62 -6.79
C LEU A 125 -0.93 -1.46 -6.39
N ALA A 126 -2.14 -0.93 -6.69
CA ALA A 126 -3.36 -1.72 -6.78
C ALA A 126 -3.96 -1.54 -8.17
N ILE A 127 -4.87 -2.44 -8.57
CA ILE A 127 -5.50 -2.39 -9.90
C ILE A 127 -7.00 -2.72 -9.80
N LEU A 128 -7.82 -1.98 -10.55
CA LEU A 128 -9.23 -2.27 -10.79
C LEU A 128 -9.61 -1.81 -12.22
N GLY A 129 -10.29 -2.67 -12.95
CA GLY A 129 -10.52 -2.45 -14.38
C GLY A 129 -9.19 -2.41 -15.15
N ASP A 130 -8.95 -1.29 -15.81
CA ASP A 130 -7.67 -0.92 -16.43
C ASP A 130 -6.99 0.25 -15.70
N THR A 131 -7.32 0.48 -14.42
CA THR A 131 -6.81 1.58 -13.60
C THR A 131 -5.84 1.08 -12.55
N LEU A 132 -4.63 1.62 -12.54
CA LEU A 132 -3.63 1.43 -11.49
C LEU A 132 -3.73 2.55 -10.46
N PHE A 133 -3.61 2.20 -9.19
CA PHE A 133 -3.62 3.16 -8.07
C PHE A 133 -2.28 3.14 -7.35
N MET A 134 -1.76 4.31 -7.01
CA MET A 134 -0.49 4.50 -6.32
C MET A 134 -0.60 5.59 -5.26
N GLY A 135 -0.13 5.29 -4.05
CA GLY A 135 0.17 6.31 -3.06
C GLY A 135 1.46 7.06 -3.38
N THR A 136 1.59 8.33 -3.00
CA THR A 136 2.76 9.13 -3.33
C THR A 136 3.45 9.75 -2.12
N LEU A 137 4.73 10.07 -2.26
CA LEU A 137 5.58 10.63 -1.21
C LEU A 137 5.19 12.06 -0.80
N ASP A 138 4.49 12.77 -1.67
CA ASP A 138 3.87 14.07 -1.38
C ASP A 138 2.43 13.96 -0.86
N ALA A 139 2.08 12.78 -0.30
CA ALA A 139 0.82 12.49 0.35
C ALA A 139 -0.41 12.62 -0.55
N HIS A 140 -0.34 12.12 -1.77
CA HIS A 140 -1.47 11.97 -2.69
C HIS A 140 -1.79 10.49 -2.94
N LEU A 141 -2.98 10.23 -3.43
CA LEU A 141 -3.38 8.98 -4.08
C LEU A 141 -3.70 9.30 -5.53
N ILE A 142 -3.06 8.61 -6.47
CA ILE A 142 -3.24 8.84 -7.90
C ILE A 142 -3.76 7.60 -8.61
N ALA A 143 -4.47 7.82 -9.71
CA ALA A 143 -4.90 6.77 -10.63
C ALA A 143 -4.26 6.97 -12.01
N LEU A 144 -3.73 5.88 -12.55
CA LEU A 144 -3.12 5.83 -13.87
C LEU A 144 -3.88 4.87 -14.78
N ASN A 145 -3.94 5.17 -16.06
CA ASN A 145 -4.38 4.21 -17.05
C ASN A 145 -3.32 3.09 -17.18
N GLY A 146 -3.68 1.85 -16.90
CA GLY A 146 -2.76 0.70 -16.90
C GLY A 146 -2.15 0.37 -18.27
N ARG A 147 -2.81 0.76 -19.38
CA ARG A 147 -2.30 0.52 -20.74
C ARG A 147 -1.32 1.58 -21.21
N THR A 148 -1.45 2.82 -20.71
CA THR A 148 -0.71 3.97 -21.26
C THR A 148 0.12 4.73 -20.24
N GLY A 149 -0.05 4.48 -18.93
CA GLY A 149 0.58 5.23 -17.85
C GLY A 149 0.04 6.65 -17.66
N LYS A 150 -0.99 7.07 -18.42
CA LYS A 150 -1.55 8.43 -18.32
C LYS A 150 -2.32 8.60 -17.01
N LEU A 151 -2.13 9.77 -16.37
CA LEU A 151 -2.87 10.15 -15.17
C LEU A 151 -4.37 10.27 -15.47
N ARG A 152 -5.21 9.68 -14.62
CA ARG A 152 -6.68 9.77 -14.66
C ARG A 152 -7.20 10.77 -13.65
N TRP A 153 -6.77 10.63 -12.40
CA TRP A 153 -7.09 11.55 -11.31
C TRP A 153 -5.95 11.60 -10.28
N ASP A 154 -5.93 12.65 -9.48
CA ASP A 154 -4.95 12.95 -8.45
C ASP A 154 -5.65 13.55 -7.24
N SER A 155 -5.66 12.85 -6.12
CA SER A 155 -6.36 13.23 -4.89
C SER A 155 -5.39 13.52 -3.77
N VAL A 156 -5.51 14.68 -3.16
CA VAL A 156 -4.75 15.04 -1.96
C VAL A 156 -5.26 14.22 -0.78
N VAL A 157 -4.38 13.43 -0.16
CA VAL A 157 -4.66 12.63 1.03
C VAL A 157 -4.42 13.47 2.29
N ALA A 158 -3.29 14.16 2.34
CA ALA A 158 -2.88 15.04 3.43
C ALA A 158 -1.88 16.09 2.93
N ASP A 159 -1.55 17.05 3.79
CA ASP A 159 -0.44 17.99 3.52
C ASP A 159 0.90 17.32 3.84
N HIS A 160 1.75 17.12 2.84
CA HIS A 160 3.08 16.53 3.03
C HIS A 160 3.99 17.37 3.93
N LYS A 161 3.77 18.69 4.04
CA LYS A 161 4.53 19.57 4.91
C LYS A 161 4.36 19.26 6.38
N THR A 162 3.25 18.60 6.74
CA THR A 162 3.02 18.10 8.11
C THR A 162 3.70 16.76 8.38
N GLY A 163 4.43 16.21 7.41
CA GLY A 163 5.17 14.94 7.54
C GLY A 163 4.45 13.72 6.99
N HIS A 164 3.23 13.88 6.44
CA HIS A 164 2.51 12.78 5.82
C HIS A 164 3.13 12.35 4.49
N ALA A 165 3.10 11.04 4.23
CA ALA A 165 3.39 10.44 2.93
C ALA A 165 2.49 9.22 2.74
N VAL A 166 2.26 8.77 1.51
CA VAL A 166 1.55 7.52 1.22
C VAL A 166 2.52 6.56 0.57
N THR A 167 3.11 5.67 1.37
CA THR A 167 4.12 4.68 0.95
C THR A 167 3.56 3.27 0.85
N VAL A 168 2.32 3.07 1.28
CA VAL A 168 1.60 1.80 1.26
C VAL A 168 1.21 1.43 -0.18
N ALA A 169 1.21 0.15 -0.52
CA ALA A 169 0.47 -0.34 -1.68
C ALA A 169 -1.03 -0.25 -1.35
N PRO A 170 -1.85 0.47 -2.14
CA PRO A 170 -3.27 0.56 -1.87
C PRO A 170 -3.95 -0.82 -1.94
N LEU A 171 -5.11 -0.97 -1.29
CA LEU A 171 -5.93 -2.17 -1.36
C LEU A 171 -7.26 -1.83 -2.04
N VAL A 172 -7.54 -2.46 -3.17
CA VAL A 172 -8.87 -2.36 -3.81
C VAL A 172 -9.86 -3.26 -3.07
N VAL A 173 -11.02 -2.72 -2.73
CA VAL A 173 -12.14 -3.46 -2.16
C VAL A 173 -13.42 -3.01 -2.86
N LYS A 174 -14.04 -3.89 -3.65
CA LYS A 174 -15.19 -3.56 -4.52
C LYS A 174 -14.80 -2.44 -5.51
N ASP A 175 -15.50 -1.31 -5.44
CA ASP A 175 -15.28 -0.08 -6.21
C ASP A 175 -14.49 1.00 -5.44
N MET A 176 -13.85 0.60 -4.35
CA MET A 176 -13.09 1.49 -3.47
C MET A 176 -11.58 1.17 -3.48
N VAL A 177 -10.79 2.19 -3.21
CA VAL A 177 -9.35 2.10 -2.99
C VAL A 177 -9.06 2.51 -1.55
N ILE A 178 -8.51 1.58 -0.76
CA ILE A 178 -8.14 1.82 0.63
C ILE A 178 -6.66 2.18 0.68
N ALA A 179 -6.35 3.29 1.34
CA ALA A 179 -4.98 3.76 1.49
C ALA A 179 -4.71 4.30 2.90
N GLY A 180 -3.57 3.93 3.43
CA GLY A 180 -3.08 4.41 4.72
C GLY A 180 -1.96 5.43 4.56
N VAL A 181 -1.48 5.98 5.66
CA VAL A 181 -0.42 7.01 5.69
C VAL A 181 0.81 6.56 6.47
N ALA A 182 1.96 7.04 6.02
CA ALA A 182 3.24 7.04 6.71
C ALA A 182 3.53 8.44 7.28
N GLY A 183 4.57 8.56 8.09
CA GLY A 183 5.02 9.84 8.66
C GLY A 183 4.90 9.89 10.18
N GLY A 184 4.74 8.74 10.83
CA GLY A 184 4.62 8.65 12.28
C GLY A 184 5.76 9.32 13.05
N GLU A 185 6.94 9.35 12.49
CA GLU A 185 8.15 9.96 13.05
C GLU A 185 8.08 11.49 13.11
N TYR A 186 7.16 12.09 12.36
CA TYR A 186 6.98 13.54 12.27
C TYR A 186 5.82 14.07 13.12
N GLY A 187 5.22 13.20 13.97
CA GLY A 187 4.13 13.59 14.83
C GLY A 187 2.83 13.87 14.05
N ILE A 188 2.51 13.02 13.11
CA ILE A 188 1.22 13.07 12.41
C ILE A 188 0.10 12.50 13.28
N ARG A 189 -1.14 12.83 12.94
CA ARG A 189 -2.31 12.07 13.36
C ARG A 189 -2.60 11.01 12.30
N GLY A 190 -2.39 9.73 12.62
CA GLY A 190 -2.55 8.64 11.68
C GLY A 190 -4.01 8.37 11.31
N PHE A 191 -4.23 7.83 10.12
CA PHE A 191 -5.57 7.46 9.64
C PHE A 191 -5.50 6.40 8.53
N LEU A 192 -6.66 5.83 8.22
CA LEU A 192 -6.93 4.99 7.06
C LEU A 192 -8.11 5.59 6.31
N ASP A 193 -7.98 5.72 4.98
CA ASP A 193 -8.99 6.28 4.11
C ASP A 193 -9.49 5.28 3.08
N ALA A 194 -10.75 5.44 2.65
CA ALA A 194 -11.26 4.84 1.42
C ALA A 194 -11.61 5.94 0.41
N TYR A 195 -11.34 5.64 -0.85
CA TYR A 195 -11.61 6.51 -1.98
C TYR A 195 -12.45 5.76 -3.02
N ASP A 196 -13.36 6.46 -3.67
CA ASP A 196 -14.04 5.99 -4.86
C ASP A 196 -13.01 5.75 -5.98
N ALA A 197 -12.97 4.55 -6.52
CA ALA A 197 -11.94 4.15 -7.48
C ALA A 197 -12.05 4.88 -8.83
N ALA A 198 -13.26 5.30 -9.23
CA ALA A 198 -13.48 6.00 -10.49
C ALA A 198 -13.10 7.48 -10.42
N THR A 199 -13.33 8.12 -9.29
CA THR A 199 -13.25 9.59 -9.15
C THR A 199 -12.13 10.08 -8.24
N GLY A 200 -11.60 9.23 -7.37
CA GLY A 200 -10.63 9.63 -6.33
C GLY A 200 -11.26 10.42 -5.18
N ARG A 201 -12.59 10.53 -5.12
CA ARG A 201 -13.28 11.20 -4.01
C ARG A 201 -13.20 10.34 -2.75
N ARG A 202 -12.76 10.94 -1.62
CA ARG A 202 -12.73 10.24 -0.34
C ARG A 202 -14.15 9.92 0.12
N LEU A 203 -14.38 8.64 0.49
CA LEU A 203 -15.66 8.11 0.95
C LEU A 203 -15.75 8.15 2.47
N TRP A 204 -14.70 7.68 3.16
CA TRP A 204 -14.62 7.70 4.62
C TRP A 204 -13.16 7.83 5.09
N ARG A 205 -12.99 8.22 6.36
CA ARG A 205 -11.72 8.24 7.10
C ARG A 205 -11.91 7.64 8.48
N PHE A 206 -11.02 6.74 8.86
CA PHE A 206 -10.87 6.24 10.22
C PHE A 206 -9.58 6.80 10.83
N TRP A 207 -9.71 7.57 11.91
CA TRP A 207 -8.56 8.08 12.64
C TRP A 207 -7.98 7.00 13.56
N THR A 208 -6.68 6.74 13.48
CA THR A 208 -6.00 5.75 14.33
C THR A 208 -5.51 6.31 15.64
N THR A 209 -5.62 7.63 15.83
CA THR A 209 -5.46 8.32 17.12
C THR A 209 -6.74 9.11 17.39
N PRO A 210 -7.60 8.62 18.31
CA PRO A 210 -8.92 9.18 18.52
C PRO A 210 -8.87 10.57 19.18
N ALA A 211 -9.73 11.48 18.71
CA ALA A 211 -9.93 12.82 19.25
C ALA A 211 -10.96 12.81 20.40
N PRO A 212 -11.13 13.93 21.13
CA PRO A 212 -12.19 14.06 22.14
C PRO A 212 -13.55 13.66 21.60
N GLY A 213 -14.24 12.78 22.34
CA GLY A 213 -15.54 12.23 21.96
C GLY A 213 -15.48 10.97 21.07
N GLU A 214 -14.31 10.60 20.55
CA GLU A 214 -14.10 9.34 19.85
C GLU A 214 -13.69 8.25 20.83
N PHE A 215 -14.13 7.01 20.60
CA PHE A 215 -13.76 5.84 21.41
C PHE A 215 -12.24 5.64 21.46
N GLY A 216 -11.67 5.50 22.66
CA GLY A 216 -10.25 5.31 22.89
C GLY A 216 -9.49 6.62 23.17
N HIS A 217 -10.14 7.79 23.07
CA HIS A 217 -9.51 9.06 23.38
C HIS A 217 -8.98 9.12 24.83
N GLU A 218 -9.68 8.52 25.76
CA GLU A 218 -9.32 8.42 27.18
C GLU A 218 -7.98 7.70 27.43
N THR A 219 -7.49 6.97 26.42
CA THR A 219 -6.20 6.30 26.48
C THR A 219 -5.01 7.20 26.09
N TRP A 220 -5.27 8.47 25.79
CA TRP A 220 -4.26 9.46 25.44
C TRP A 220 -4.25 10.60 26.47
N GLY A 221 -3.09 10.85 27.09
CA GLY A 221 -2.95 11.96 28.04
C GLY A 221 -2.91 13.31 27.35
N GLY A 222 -3.77 14.23 27.77
CA GLY A 222 -3.84 15.60 27.23
C GLY A 222 -4.01 15.64 25.71
N ASP A 223 -3.22 16.46 25.06
CA ASP A 223 -3.26 16.64 23.58
C ASP A 223 -2.35 15.69 22.80
N SER A 224 -1.75 14.68 23.45
CA SER A 224 -0.78 13.78 22.79
C SER A 224 -1.36 13.00 21.61
N TRP A 225 -2.68 12.81 21.53
CA TRP A 225 -3.38 12.19 20.40
C TRP A 225 -3.20 12.97 19.08
N ARG A 226 -2.97 14.29 19.14
CA ARG A 226 -2.80 15.14 17.94
C ARG A 226 -1.57 14.77 17.14
N THR A 227 -0.54 14.28 17.82
CA THR A 227 0.75 13.89 17.25
C THR A 227 1.07 12.42 17.53
N GLY A 228 0.04 11.65 17.85
CA GLY A 228 0.14 10.29 18.38
C GLY A 228 0.59 9.24 17.37
N SER A 229 0.78 9.58 16.11
CA SER A 229 1.28 8.68 15.05
C SER A 229 0.29 7.55 14.71
N ALA A 230 0.53 6.32 15.16
CA ALA A 230 -0.27 5.13 14.82
C ALA A 230 -0.50 5.00 13.30
N SER A 231 0.54 5.22 12.51
CA SER A 231 0.50 5.25 11.05
C SER A 231 0.11 3.90 10.43
N THR A 232 -0.45 3.91 9.22
CA THR A 232 -1.07 2.77 8.53
C THR A 232 -0.31 2.39 7.26
N TRP A 233 1.01 2.41 7.33
CA TRP A 233 1.95 2.34 6.21
C TRP A 233 2.16 0.95 5.58
N ILE A 234 1.57 -0.11 6.13
CA ILE A 234 1.58 -1.47 5.57
C ILE A 234 0.17 -1.83 5.10
N THR A 235 0.08 -2.48 3.93
CA THR A 235 -1.17 -2.93 3.33
C THR A 235 -1.84 -4.00 4.19
N GLY A 236 -3.13 -3.82 4.44
CA GLY A 236 -3.97 -4.76 5.16
C GLY A 236 -4.47 -5.93 4.29
N SER A 237 -5.44 -6.65 4.82
CA SER A 237 -6.16 -7.73 4.15
C SER A 237 -7.68 -7.46 4.18
N TYR A 238 -8.44 -8.22 3.39
CA TYR A 238 -9.88 -8.07 3.30
C TYR A 238 -10.57 -9.43 3.35
N ASP A 239 -11.61 -9.51 4.14
CA ASP A 239 -12.52 -10.66 4.22
C ASP A 239 -13.82 -10.31 3.47
N PRO A 240 -14.09 -10.91 2.31
CA PRO A 240 -15.27 -10.61 1.52
C PRO A 240 -16.56 -11.16 2.13
N GLU A 241 -16.50 -12.23 2.94
CA GLU A 241 -17.67 -12.84 3.56
C GLU A 241 -18.19 -11.96 4.71
N LEU A 242 -17.27 -11.46 5.54
CA LEU A 242 -17.59 -10.58 6.66
C LEU A 242 -17.64 -9.10 6.25
N ASN A 243 -17.19 -8.75 5.03
CA ASN A 243 -17.01 -7.40 4.54
C ASN A 243 -16.12 -6.56 5.48
N LEU A 244 -15.04 -7.17 6.00
CA LEU A 244 -14.12 -6.55 6.94
C LEU A 244 -12.74 -6.33 6.34
N ILE A 245 -12.20 -5.14 6.59
CA ILE A 245 -10.79 -4.82 6.34
C ILE A 245 -10.03 -5.04 7.63
N TYR A 246 -8.93 -5.79 7.58
CA TYR A 246 -7.99 -5.95 8.67
C TYR A 246 -6.75 -5.12 8.40
N TRP A 247 -6.44 -4.17 9.30
CA TRP A 247 -5.34 -3.26 9.08
C TRP A 247 -4.48 -3.07 10.33
N GLY A 248 -3.17 -3.28 10.18
CA GLY A 248 -2.20 -3.03 11.24
C GLY A 248 -1.87 -1.55 11.37
N THR A 249 -1.73 -1.07 12.60
CA THR A 249 -1.25 0.28 12.90
C THR A 249 0.17 0.25 13.46
N GLY A 250 0.94 1.26 13.14
CA GLY A 250 2.29 1.46 13.65
C GLY A 250 2.30 1.89 15.12
N ASN A 251 3.51 2.12 15.63
CA ASN A 251 3.75 2.58 16.99
C ASN A 251 3.18 3.98 17.26
N ALA A 252 3.00 4.28 18.55
CA ALA A 252 2.66 5.62 18.98
C ALA A 252 3.87 6.57 18.87
N GLY A 253 3.61 7.83 18.54
CA GLY A 253 4.59 8.92 18.52
C GLY A 253 4.54 9.79 19.80
N PRO A 254 5.68 10.36 20.22
CA PRO A 254 7.03 10.12 19.75
C PRO A 254 7.56 8.73 20.13
N ASP A 255 8.30 8.12 19.24
CA ASP A 255 8.68 6.71 19.28
C ASP A 255 9.51 6.35 20.54
N TYR A 256 10.47 7.22 20.90
CA TYR A 256 11.42 6.97 21.99
C TYR A 256 11.01 7.51 23.36
N ASN A 257 9.99 8.38 23.41
CA ASN A 257 9.56 9.05 24.63
C ASN A 257 8.09 8.78 24.95
N GLY A 258 7.80 7.61 25.52
CA GLY A 258 6.45 7.23 25.95
C GLY A 258 5.90 8.09 27.08
N ASP A 259 6.75 8.72 27.90
CA ASP A 259 6.31 9.52 29.05
C ASP A 259 5.55 10.79 28.63
N SER A 260 5.77 11.27 27.40
CA SER A 260 5.04 12.41 26.82
C SER A 260 3.60 12.08 26.38
N ARG A 261 3.21 10.81 26.40
CA ARG A 261 1.89 10.32 25.96
C ARG A 261 1.33 9.28 26.93
N PRO A 262 0.98 9.66 28.17
CA PRO A 262 0.44 8.74 29.17
C PRO A 262 -0.80 7.99 28.65
N GLY A 263 -1.02 6.77 29.16
CA GLY A 263 -2.13 5.88 28.81
C GLY A 263 -1.75 4.85 27.75
N ASP A 264 -2.69 3.98 27.36
CA ASP A 264 -2.46 2.83 26.49
C ASP A 264 -2.28 3.20 25.01
N ASN A 265 -2.68 4.42 24.61
CA ASN A 265 -2.51 5.00 23.28
C ASN A 265 -3.21 4.22 22.16
N LEU A 266 -4.50 3.95 22.30
CA LEU A 266 -5.31 3.36 21.23
C LEU A 266 -5.38 4.31 20.01
N PHE A 267 -5.22 3.83 18.78
CA PHE A 267 -5.05 2.45 18.34
C PHE A 267 -3.61 2.19 17.84
N ALA A 268 -2.59 2.70 18.51
CA ALA A 268 -1.22 2.38 18.16
C ALA A 268 -0.91 0.89 18.41
N CYS A 269 0.01 0.31 17.65
CA CYS A 269 0.42 -1.09 17.74
C CYS A 269 -0.76 -2.07 17.77
N SER A 270 -1.76 -1.84 16.93
CA SER A 270 -3.02 -2.60 16.94
C SER A 270 -3.31 -3.26 15.60
N LEU A 271 -4.15 -4.28 15.64
CA LEU A 271 -4.90 -4.78 14.50
C LEU A 271 -6.33 -4.19 14.58
N LEU A 272 -6.76 -3.54 13.52
CA LEU A 272 -8.10 -3.01 13.36
C LEU A 272 -8.93 -3.92 12.46
N ALA A 273 -10.19 -4.17 12.81
CA ALA A 273 -11.19 -4.71 11.92
C ALA A 273 -12.24 -3.64 11.63
N LEU A 274 -12.28 -3.15 10.40
CA LEU A 274 -13.16 -2.09 9.95
C LEU A 274 -14.18 -2.62 8.95
N ASP A 275 -15.41 -2.15 9.04
CA ASP A 275 -16.40 -2.34 7.97
C ASP A 275 -15.91 -1.65 6.70
N ALA A 276 -15.79 -2.41 5.61
CA ALA A 276 -15.20 -1.91 4.38
C ALA A 276 -15.99 -0.76 3.75
N ASN A 277 -17.33 -0.76 3.88
CA ASN A 277 -18.17 0.26 3.26
C ASN A 277 -18.15 1.59 4.02
N THR A 278 -18.00 1.54 5.35
CA THR A 278 -18.21 2.72 6.21
C THR A 278 -16.96 3.17 6.96
N GLY A 279 -15.92 2.32 7.04
CA GLY A 279 -14.75 2.57 7.88
C GLY A 279 -15.04 2.43 9.39
N GLN A 280 -16.24 2.03 9.79
CA GLN A 280 -16.57 1.85 11.20
C GLN A 280 -15.81 0.66 11.78
N ARG A 281 -15.17 0.89 12.94
CA ARG A 281 -14.48 -0.17 13.69
C ARG A 281 -15.49 -1.17 14.26
N LYS A 282 -15.32 -2.45 13.91
CA LYS A 282 -16.08 -3.55 14.51
C LYS A 282 -15.38 -4.07 15.76
N TRP A 283 -14.05 -4.27 15.68
CA TRP A 283 -13.22 -4.62 16.83
C TRP A 283 -11.77 -4.20 16.58
N HIS A 284 -10.95 -4.29 17.61
CA HIS A 284 -9.50 -4.11 17.53
C HIS A 284 -8.82 -5.04 18.55
N PHE A 285 -7.54 -5.27 18.32
CA PHE A 285 -6.66 -5.91 19.27
C PHE A 285 -5.36 -5.11 19.35
N GLN A 286 -5.01 -4.62 20.53
CA GLN A 286 -3.76 -3.89 20.74
C GLN A 286 -2.68 -4.86 21.23
N PHE A 287 -1.60 -5.00 20.46
CA PHE A 287 -0.49 -5.91 20.79
C PHE A 287 0.39 -5.36 21.92
N THR A 288 0.60 -4.05 21.96
CA THR A 288 1.53 -3.41 22.88
C THR A 288 0.92 -2.08 23.39
N PRO A 289 0.14 -2.12 24.50
CA PRO A 289 -0.31 -0.92 25.18
C PRO A 289 0.88 -0.08 25.62
N HIS A 290 0.73 1.25 25.59
CA HIS A 290 1.76 2.21 25.99
C HIS A 290 3.15 1.85 25.42
N TYR A 291 3.21 1.57 24.10
CA TYR A 291 4.45 1.16 23.45
C TYR A 291 5.63 2.07 23.82
N ARG A 292 6.69 1.46 24.34
CA ARG A 292 7.98 2.10 24.61
C ARG A 292 9.05 1.32 23.87
N ARG A 293 9.75 1.96 22.95
CA ARG A 293 10.94 1.34 22.37
C ARG A 293 12.01 1.22 23.47
N ARG A 294 12.10 0.06 24.07
CA ARG A 294 13.21 -0.23 25.00
C ARG A 294 14.49 -0.20 24.19
N THR A 295 15.36 0.78 24.45
CA THR A 295 16.75 0.66 24.09
C THR A 295 17.28 -0.59 24.80
N LEU A 296 17.74 -1.58 24.04
CA LEU A 296 18.42 -2.79 24.55
C LEU A 296 19.82 -2.45 25.09
N TRP A 297 19.95 -1.35 25.81
CA TRP A 297 21.19 -1.04 26.53
C TRP A 297 20.94 -1.42 27.98
N PRO A 298 21.71 -2.41 28.52
CA PRO A 298 21.63 -2.72 29.93
C PRO A 298 22.01 -1.45 30.73
N ARG A 299 21.11 -0.96 31.55
CA ARG A 299 21.52 -0.02 32.59
C ARG A 299 22.53 -0.77 33.46
N THR A 300 23.81 -0.54 33.24
CA THR A 300 24.81 -0.87 34.24
C THR A 300 24.43 -0.08 35.49
N SER A 301 23.92 -0.82 36.48
CA SER A 301 23.73 -0.29 37.83
C SER A 301 25.07 0.21 38.31
N ARG A 302 25.28 1.53 38.37
CA ARG A 302 26.33 2.09 39.20
C ARG A 302 25.88 1.87 40.66
N ARG A 303 26.61 0.99 41.35
CA ARG A 303 26.68 1.00 42.79
C ARG A 303 27.61 2.12 43.24
#